data_ab439fe904d9c6c837c7acb29d1d87c4
#
_entry.id   ab439fe904d9c6c837c7acb29d1d87c4
#
_cell.length_a   1.000
_cell.length_b   1.000
_cell.length_c   1.000
_cell.angle_alpha   90.00
_cell.angle_beta   90.00
_cell.angle_gamma   90.00
#
_symmetry.space_group_name_H-M   'P 1'
#
loop_
_entity.id
_entity.type
_entity.pdbx_description
1 polymer ?
#
loop_
_entity_poly.entity_id
_entity_poly.type
_entity_poly.pdbx_seq_one_letter_code
_entity_poly.pdbx_strand_id
1 'polypeptide(L)'
;MSKPRTIIEKVWDSHVVAEREGAPTLLYIDLHLVHEVTSPQAFDGLRQRGLKVRRPDLTFATTDHSTPTTPRSLPILDPIAAAQVAQLEANCREFGIPCYGFQSEKQGIVHVIGPENGLTQPGMTVVCGDSHTATHGAFGALAFGIGTSEVEMVLATQCLPQRRSRTFQIEVNGALKPGVTAKDIILAVIARIGVGGGTGCIFEYCGSAIRALSMEERMTVCNMSIEGGARAGMVAPDDTTFEYLANRPFAPKGAAWDAALTRWKQLPTDPGATYDHSLSLDASTLEPMITFGTNPGMGIPITGRIPDPSSCADPLERDSLRKALHYMALEPGKPLAGHPVQVVFVGSCTNSRISDLRAAAQVLKGRKVSPNVRMLVVPGSQPIKRQAEAEGLDRIFRDAGAEWREAGCSMCIAMNGDQLQPGEYSVSTSNRNFEGRQGKGGRTFLASPLTAAASAVTGVVTDVRTLL
;
A
#
# COMPACT_ATOMS: atom_id res chain seq x y z
N MET A 1 -1.68 39.20 5.06
CA MET A 1 -2.00 37.79 5.37
C MET A 1 -1.14 36.92 4.49
N SER A 2 -0.52 35.84 5.01
CA SER A 2 0.22 34.90 4.19
C SER A 2 -0.73 34.20 3.21
N LYS A 3 -0.23 33.83 2.02
CA LYS A 3 -1.01 33.05 1.03
C LYS A 3 -1.47 31.72 1.67
N PRO A 4 -2.74 31.32 1.50
CA PRO A 4 -3.21 29.99 1.95
C PRO A 4 -2.36 28.87 1.33
N ARG A 5 -2.00 27.87 2.13
CA ARG A 5 -1.13 26.74 1.72
C ARG A 5 -1.81 25.39 1.91
N THR A 6 -1.54 24.48 0.99
CA THR A 6 -1.90 23.06 1.12
C THR A 6 -1.03 22.38 2.17
N ILE A 7 -1.49 21.25 2.72
CA ILE A 7 -0.65 20.41 3.60
C ILE A 7 0.66 20.01 2.91
N ILE A 8 0.60 19.73 1.60
CA ILE A 8 1.77 19.39 0.78
C ILE A 8 2.81 20.49 0.84
N GLU A 9 2.38 21.75 0.62
CA GLU A 9 3.27 22.92 0.68
C GLU A 9 3.82 23.14 2.09
N LYS A 10 3.00 23.00 3.12
CA LYS A 10 3.43 23.18 4.51
C LYS A 10 4.50 22.17 4.91
N VAL A 11 4.31 20.89 4.59
CA VAL A 11 5.28 19.83 4.91
C VAL A 11 6.53 20.01 4.07
N TRP A 12 6.42 20.29 2.77
CA TRP A 12 7.57 20.55 1.91
C TRP A 12 8.44 21.69 2.44
N ASP A 13 7.83 22.87 2.64
CA ASP A 13 8.55 24.09 3.01
C ASP A 13 9.26 23.94 4.36
N SER A 14 8.71 23.17 5.30
CA SER A 14 9.33 22.91 6.61
C SER A 14 10.56 21.99 6.55
N HIS A 15 10.79 21.28 5.42
CA HIS A 15 11.91 20.35 5.26
C HIS A 15 12.97 20.81 4.27
N VAL A 16 12.83 22.02 3.73
CA VAL A 16 13.83 22.60 2.82
C VAL A 16 15.12 22.91 3.57
N VAL A 17 16.19 22.22 3.20
CA VAL A 17 17.56 22.48 3.70
C VAL A 17 18.27 23.51 2.83
N ALA A 18 18.12 23.41 1.51
CA ALA A 18 18.71 24.33 0.56
C ALA A 18 17.91 24.34 -0.75
N GLU A 19 17.79 25.54 -1.32
CA GLU A 19 17.27 25.75 -2.68
C GLU A 19 18.29 26.51 -3.50
N ARG A 20 18.44 26.13 -4.78
CA ARG A 20 19.24 26.83 -5.77
C ARG A 20 18.47 26.92 -7.07
N GLU A 21 18.51 28.03 -7.72
CA GLU A 21 17.85 28.23 -9.01
C GLU A 21 18.31 27.18 -10.04
N GLY A 22 17.36 26.56 -10.73
CA GLY A 22 17.60 25.51 -11.73
C GLY A 22 17.99 24.14 -11.19
N ALA A 23 18.19 23.96 -9.87
CA ALA A 23 18.52 22.69 -9.23
C ALA A 23 17.32 22.12 -8.44
N PRO A 24 17.31 20.80 -8.18
CA PRO A 24 16.37 20.23 -7.22
C PRO A 24 16.57 20.80 -5.81
N THR A 25 15.46 20.96 -5.08
CA THR A 25 15.46 21.36 -3.66
C THR A 25 16.03 20.23 -2.82
N LEU A 26 16.96 20.54 -1.92
CA LEU A 26 17.47 19.57 -0.95
C LEU A 26 16.52 19.52 0.25
N LEU A 27 15.88 18.37 0.45
CA LEU A 27 14.97 18.11 1.57
C LEU A 27 15.66 17.30 2.68
N TYR A 28 15.38 17.63 3.93
CA TYR A 28 15.67 16.78 5.09
C TYR A 28 14.68 15.63 5.15
N ILE A 29 15.16 14.45 5.55
CA ILE A 29 14.35 13.22 5.72
C ILE A 29 14.24 12.86 7.19
N ASP A 30 13.02 12.85 7.74
CA ASP A 30 12.77 12.53 9.16
C ASP A 30 12.84 11.04 9.45
N LEU A 31 12.38 10.19 8.52
CA LEU A 31 12.36 8.74 8.70
C LEU A 31 12.79 8.04 7.42
N HIS A 32 13.80 7.21 7.54
CA HIS A 32 14.24 6.31 6.47
C HIS A 32 13.91 4.85 6.83
N LEU A 33 12.98 4.26 6.09
CA LEU A 33 12.64 2.84 6.22
C LEU A 33 13.45 2.02 5.22
N VAL A 34 13.96 0.87 5.65
CA VAL A 34 14.87 0.04 4.86
C VAL A 34 14.40 -1.42 4.88
N HIS A 35 14.53 -2.10 3.74
CA HIS A 35 14.26 -3.53 3.62
C HIS A 35 15.33 -4.23 2.77
N GLU A 36 15.28 -5.56 2.69
CA GLU A 36 16.36 -6.39 2.16
C GLU A 36 16.59 -6.30 0.64
N VAL A 37 15.59 -5.84 -0.14
CA VAL A 37 15.68 -5.90 -1.61
C VAL A 37 16.45 -4.73 -2.20
N THR A 38 16.25 -3.51 -1.69
CA THR A 38 16.80 -2.26 -2.29
C THR A 38 17.98 -1.66 -1.52
N SER A 39 18.42 -2.30 -0.44
CA SER A 39 19.45 -1.74 0.44
C SER A 39 20.86 -2.33 0.29
N PRO A 40 21.09 -3.56 -0.22
CA PRO A 40 22.42 -4.15 -0.22
C PRO A 40 23.48 -3.27 -0.89
N GLN A 41 23.21 -2.80 -2.11
CA GLN A 41 24.14 -1.97 -2.88
C GLN A 41 24.36 -0.59 -2.24
N ALA A 42 23.34 -0.05 -1.54
CA ALA A 42 23.48 1.22 -0.81
C ALA A 42 24.47 1.09 0.35
N PHE A 43 24.41 0.01 1.13
CA PHE A 43 25.39 -0.25 2.19
C PHE A 43 26.79 -0.53 1.64
N ASP A 44 26.90 -1.22 0.50
CA ASP A 44 28.20 -1.44 -0.15
C ASP A 44 28.81 -0.11 -0.63
N GLY A 45 28.00 0.80 -1.16
CA GLY A 45 28.44 2.14 -1.53
C GLY A 45 28.98 2.94 -0.34
N LEU A 46 28.32 2.85 0.83
CA LEU A 46 28.85 3.47 2.07
C LEU A 46 30.22 2.90 2.45
N ARG A 47 30.39 1.57 2.44
CA ARG A 47 31.68 0.91 2.75
C ARG A 47 32.79 1.36 1.80
N GLN A 48 32.55 1.34 0.50
CA GLN A 48 33.53 1.73 -0.51
C GLN A 48 34.00 3.18 -0.35
N ARG A 49 33.12 4.06 0.14
CA ARG A 49 33.43 5.48 0.39
C ARG A 49 33.90 5.77 1.81
N GLY A 50 33.96 4.77 2.68
CA GLY A 50 34.31 4.97 4.08
C GLY A 50 33.29 5.80 4.88
N LEU A 51 32.02 5.82 4.44
CA LEU A 51 30.94 6.58 5.06
C LEU A 51 30.20 5.76 6.11
N LYS A 52 29.64 6.46 7.09
CA LYS A 52 28.75 5.89 8.11
C LYS A 52 27.30 6.31 7.84
N VAL A 53 26.35 5.58 8.40
CA VAL A 53 24.97 6.03 8.45
C VAL A 53 24.89 7.27 9.33
N ARG A 54 24.33 8.36 8.76
CA ARG A 54 24.28 9.67 9.40
C ARG A 54 23.39 9.69 10.63
N ARG A 55 22.21 9.08 10.54
CA ARG A 55 21.19 9.05 11.59
C ARG A 55 20.61 7.65 11.73
N PRO A 56 21.34 6.72 12.36
CA PRO A 56 20.80 5.38 12.58
C PRO A 56 19.55 5.38 13.46
N ASP A 57 19.36 6.39 14.30
CA ASP A 57 18.18 6.61 15.13
C ASP A 57 16.93 7.04 14.35
N LEU A 58 17.08 7.57 13.13
CA LEU A 58 16.01 7.92 12.19
C LEU A 58 15.89 6.92 11.02
N THR A 59 16.64 5.81 11.10
CA THR A 59 16.60 4.73 10.11
C THR A 59 16.08 3.48 10.77
N PHE A 60 15.11 2.80 10.16
CA PHE A 60 14.51 1.59 10.72
C PHE A 60 14.38 0.51 9.65
N ALA A 61 14.79 -0.72 9.96
CA ALA A 61 14.78 -1.82 9.01
C ALA A 61 13.84 -2.96 9.40
N THR A 62 13.34 -3.67 8.39
CA THR A 62 12.63 -4.95 8.54
C THR A 62 12.86 -5.82 7.32
N THR A 63 12.70 -7.13 7.47
CA THR A 63 12.68 -8.08 6.36
C THR A 63 11.22 -8.37 5.99
N ASP A 64 10.85 -8.21 4.72
CA ASP A 64 9.44 -8.34 4.32
C ASP A 64 9.20 -8.97 2.94
N HIS A 65 10.02 -8.68 1.93
CA HIS A 65 9.83 -9.12 0.56
C HIS A 65 10.30 -10.57 0.32
N SER A 66 11.49 -10.90 0.82
CA SER A 66 12.15 -12.20 0.65
C SER A 66 11.87 -13.17 1.79
N THR A 67 10.95 -12.82 2.69
CA THR A 67 10.56 -13.69 3.80
C THR A 67 9.46 -14.68 3.38
N PRO A 68 9.65 -16.00 3.61
CA PRO A 68 8.59 -16.98 3.37
C PRO A 68 7.45 -16.80 4.36
N THR A 69 6.24 -17.13 3.92
CA THR A 69 5.02 -17.15 4.74
C THR A 69 4.67 -18.55 5.27
N THR A 70 5.60 -19.49 5.14
CA THR A 70 5.58 -20.80 5.79
C THR A 70 5.98 -20.68 7.27
N PRO A 71 5.77 -21.74 8.10
CA PRO A 71 6.16 -21.71 9.51
C PRO A 71 7.61 -21.27 9.71
N ARG A 72 7.87 -20.33 10.61
CA ARG A 72 9.18 -19.74 10.86
C ARG A 72 10.23 -20.69 11.42
N SER A 73 9.81 -21.84 11.91
CA SER A 73 10.70 -22.95 12.30
C SER A 73 11.40 -23.60 11.10
N LEU A 74 10.91 -23.35 9.88
CA LEU A 74 11.51 -23.84 8.65
C LEU A 74 12.54 -22.84 8.11
N PRO A 75 13.62 -23.33 7.47
CA PRO A 75 14.59 -22.44 6.84
C PRO A 75 14.01 -21.75 5.61
N ILE A 76 14.62 -20.63 5.22
CA ILE A 76 14.33 -19.98 3.92
C ILE A 76 14.99 -20.85 2.84
N LEU A 77 14.17 -21.51 2.02
CA LEU A 77 14.65 -22.51 1.04
C LEU A 77 15.30 -21.86 -0.19
N ASP A 78 14.83 -20.69 -0.60
CA ASP A 78 15.43 -19.95 -1.69
C ASP A 78 16.76 -19.33 -1.24
N PRO A 79 17.91 -19.70 -1.85
CA PRO A 79 19.21 -19.24 -1.40
C PRO A 79 19.43 -17.74 -1.61
N ILE A 80 18.78 -17.14 -2.64
CA ILE A 80 18.87 -15.70 -2.90
C ILE A 80 18.10 -14.95 -1.82
N ALA A 81 16.89 -15.36 -1.52
CA ALA A 81 16.08 -14.79 -0.45
C ALA A 81 16.76 -14.91 0.92
N ALA A 82 17.34 -16.09 1.23
CA ALA A 82 18.08 -16.30 2.47
C ALA A 82 19.30 -15.36 2.57
N ALA A 83 20.05 -15.19 1.49
CA ALA A 83 21.19 -14.28 1.45
C ALA A 83 20.79 -12.82 1.64
N GLN A 84 19.70 -12.36 1.00
CA GLN A 84 19.18 -10.99 1.12
C GLN A 84 18.77 -10.69 2.58
N VAL A 85 18.03 -11.60 3.21
CA VAL A 85 17.59 -11.47 4.60
C VAL A 85 18.81 -11.38 5.54
N ALA A 86 19.75 -12.32 5.41
CA ALA A 86 20.96 -12.34 6.23
C ALA A 86 21.83 -11.09 6.03
N GLN A 87 21.93 -10.60 4.78
CA GLN A 87 22.70 -9.41 4.45
C GLN A 87 22.10 -8.14 5.08
N LEU A 88 20.77 -7.96 5.05
CA LEU A 88 20.12 -6.83 5.71
C LEU A 88 20.40 -6.84 7.22
N GLU A 89 20.25 -8.00 7.88
CA GLU A 89 20.49 -8.12 9.32
C GLU A 89 21.95 -7.85 9.68
N ALA A 90 22.91 -8.29 8.82
CA ALA A 90 24.33 -8.00 8.99
C ALA A 90 24.64 -6.51 8.83
N ASN A 91 24.09 -5.87 7.77
CA ASN A 91 24.23 -4.44 7.52
C ASN A 91 23.67 -3.60 8.69
N CYS A 92 22.49 -3.95 9.19
CA CYS A 92 21.89 -3.24 10.33
C CYS A 92 22.76 -3.34 11.59
N ARG A 93 23.32 -4.51 11.88
CA ARG A 93 24.26 -4.67 13.01
C ARG A 93 25.53 -3.84 12.84
N GLU A 94 26.11 -3.82 11.65
CA GLU A 94 27.33 -3.06 11.35
C GLU A 94 27.12 -1.56 11.50
N PHE A 95 26.02 -1.04 10.98
CA PHE A 95 25.73 0.40 10.95
C PHE A 95 24.89 0.89 12.13
N GLY A 96 24.54 0.04 13.09
CA GLY A 96 23.79 0.40 14.29
C GLY A 96 22.32 0.76 14.03
N ILE A 97 21.70 0.19 12.99
CA ILE A 97 20.31 0.44 12.61
C ILE A 97 19.39 -0.54 13.34
N PRO A 98 18.31 -0.07 14.02
CA PRO A 98 17.27 -0.96 14.55
C PRO A 98 16.63 -1.78 13.43
N CYS A 99 16.53 -3.11 13.64
CA CYS A 99 16.00 -4.04 12.64
C CYS A 99 15.03 -5.06 13.25
N TYR A 100 13.86 -5.21 12.63
CA TYR A 100 12.97 -6.34 12.87
C TYR A 100 13.26 -7.42 11.82
N GLY A 101 14.28 -8.23 12.08
CA GLY A 101 14.71 -9.32 11.20
C GLY A 101 13.73 -10.48 11.17
N PHE A 102 14.04 -11.51 10.37
CA PHE A 102 13.15 -12.63 10.08
C PHE A 102 12.62 -13.36 11.33
N GLN A 103 13.42 -13.53 12.37
CA GLN A 103 12.99 -14.19 13.60
C GLN A 103 12.37 -13.23 14.65
N SER A 104 12.28 -11.95 14.35
CA SER A 104 11.72 -10.98 15.27
C SER A 104 10.22 -11.17 15.43
N GLU A 105 9.73 -11.17 16.67
CA GLU A 105 8.29 -11.14 16.96
C GLU A 105 7.57 -9.87 16.50
N LYS A 106 8.32 -8.85 16.08
CA LYS A 106 7.84 -7.57 15.58
C LYS A 106 8.02 -7.43 14.06
N GLN A 107 8.53 -8.48 13.39
CA GLN A 107 8.72 -8.46 11.95
C GLN A 107 7.37 -8.28 11.23
N GLY A 108 7.41 -7.61 10.09
CA GLY A 108 6.26 -7.39 9.23
C GLY A 108 6.62 -6.52 8.03
N ILE A 109 5.65 -6.30 7.18
CA ILE A 109 5.77 -5.45 5.99
C ILE A 109 6.18 -4.04 6.43
N VAL A 110 7.19 -3.47 5.78
CA VAL A 110 7.78 -2.17 6.14
C VAL A 110 6.73 -1.05 6.28
N HIS A 111 5.72 -1.03 5.39
CA HIS A 111 4.63 -0.05 5.41
C HIS A 111 3.49 -0.41 6.39
N VAL A 112 3.61 -1.51 7.11
CA VAL A 112 2.74 -1.89 8.23
C VAL A 112 3.42 -1.58 9.55
N ILE A 113 4.68 -1.99 9.72
CA ILE A 113 5.39 -1.81 11.00
C ILE A 113 5.67 -0.33 11.33
N GLY A 114 5.90 0.52 10.32
CA GLY A 114 6.12 1.95 10.52
C GLY A 114 4.94 2.62 11.24
N PRO A 115 3.72 2.57 10.66
CA PRO A 115 2.49 3.02 11.30
C PRO A 115 2.17 2.33 12.62
N GLU A 116 2.23 0.99 12.65
CA GLU A 116 1.87 0.18 13.81
C GLU A 116 2.69 0.53 15.06
N ASN A 117 3.95 0.89 14.88
CA ASN A 117 4.82 1.30 15.98
C ASN A 117 4.81 2.80 16.26
N GLY A 118 4.13 3.63 15.46
CA GLY A 118 4.13 5.08 15.60
C GLY A 118 5.43 5.73 15.16
N LEU A 119 6.22 5.06 14.30
CA LEU A 119 7.39 5.65 13.65
C LEU A 119 6.97 6.74 12.67
N THR A 120 5.85 6.52 11.96
CA THR A 120 5.25 7.50 11.06
C THR A 120 4.39 8.48 11.85
N GLN A 121 4.66 9.77 11.71
CA GLN A 121 3.93 10.83 12.42
C GLN A 121 3.55 11.97 11.46
N PRO A 122 2.51 12.75 11.79
CA PRO A 122 2.09 13.88 10.95
C PRO A 122 3.19 14.90 10.70
N GLY A 123 3.26 15.38 9.47
CA GLY A 123 4.20 16.41 9.05
C GLY A 123 5.62 15.94 8.78
N MET A 124 5.93 14.65 8.92
CA MET A 124 7.25 14.10 8.61
C MET A 124 7.47 13.93 7.11
N THR A 125 8.73 13.89 6.69
CA THR A 125 9.18 13.30 5.43
C THR A 125 9.61 11.86 5.67
N VAL A 126 9.07 10.92 4.88
CA VAL A 126 9.35 9.47 5.02
C VAL A 126 9.78 8.90 3.69
N VAL A 127 10.90 8.19 3.66
CA VAL A 127 11.37 7.51 2.45
C VAL A 127 11.69 6.03 2.71
N CYS A 128 11.58 5.24 1.65
CA CYS A 128 11.94 3.82 1.63
C CYS A 128 12.27 3.43 0.18
N GLY A 129 13.04 2.39 0.00
CA GLY A 129 13.33 1.80 -1.32
C GLY A 129 12.16 1.06 -1.96
N ASP A 130 10.92 1.36 -1.58
CA ASP A 130 9.68 0.80 -2.10
C ASP A 130 8.68 1.91 -2.45
N SER A 131 8.00 1.77 -3.60
CA SER A 131 7.05 2.77 -4.10
C SER A 131 5.83 2.95 -3.18
N HIS A 132 5.40 1.91 -2.45
CA HIS A 132 4.26 1.99 -1.54
C HIS A 132 4.55 2.71 -0.21
N THR A 133 5.71 3.36 -0.10
CA THR A 133 6.01 4.34 0.95
C THR A 133 4.92 5.44 1.04
N ALA A 134 4.20 5.70 -0.06
CA ALA A 134 3.02 6.56 -0.07
C ALA A 134 1.95 6.20 0.99
N THR A 135 1.92 4.95 1.48
CA THR A 135 1.06 4.51 2.60
C THR A 135 1.14 5.44 3.80
N HIS A 136 2.34 5.93 4.12
CA HIS A 136 2.59 6.77 5.29
C HIS A 136 1.95 8.16 5.19
N GLY A 137 1.56 8.58 3.98
CA GLY A 137 0.83 9.82 3.75
C GLY A 137 -0.57 9.85 4.39
N ALA A 138 -1.12 8.70 4.77
CA ALA A 138 -2.36 8.59 5.55
C ALA A 138 -2.29 9.34 6.90
N PHE A 139 -1.10 9.59 7.39
CA PHE A 139 -0.83 10.34 8.62
C PHE A 139 -0.56 11.84 8.36
N GLY A 140 -0.65 12.31 7.14
CA GLY A 140 -0.21 13.67 6.78
C GLY A 140 1.31 13.81 6.69
N ALA A 141 2.02 12.72 6.46
CA ALA A 141 3.45 12.71 6.15
C ALA A 141 3.66 12.83 4.64
N LEU A 142 4.71 13.52 4.22
CA LEU A 142 5.17 13.52 2.83
C LEU A 142 6.05 12.28 2.62
N ALA A 143 5.46 11.23 2.07
CA ALA A 143 6.06 9.91 2.03
C ALA A 143 6.13 9.36 0.59
N PHE A 144 7.31 8.93 0.16
CA PHE A 144 7.51 8.46 -1.21
C PHE A 144 8.66 7.46 -1.35
N GLY A 145 8.54 6.61 -2.37
CA GLY A 145 9.57 5.63 -2.72
C GLY A 145 10.79 6.27 -3.37
N ILE A 146 11.97 5.70 -3.12
CA ILE A 146 13.27 6.16 -3.65
C ILE A 146 14.05 5.00 -4.27
N GLY A 147 14.95 5.31 -5.21
CA GLY A 147 15.84 4.32 -5.82
C GLY A 147 17.03 3.98 -4.93
N THR A 148 17.72 2.86 -5.23
CA THR A 148 18.85 2.36 -4.44
C THR A 148 19.98 3.41 -4.25
N SER A 149 20.30 4.21 -5.25
CA SER A 149 21.30 5.29 -5.12
C SER A 149 20.83 6.41 -4.19
N GLU A 150 19.51 6.67 -4.16
CA GLU A 150 18.92 7.63 -3.23
C GLU A 150 18.89 7.07 -1.81
N VAL A 151 18.68 5.73 -1.65
CA VAL A 151 18.82 5.05 -0.34
C VAL A 151 20.22 5.28 0.23
N GLU A 152 21.29 5.08 -0.57
CA GLU A 152 22.66 5.37 -0.16
C GLU A 152 22.85 6.83 0.26
N MET A 153 22.32 7.77 -0.53
CA MET A 153 22.40 9.19 -0.25
C MET A 153 21.74 9.55 1.09
N VAL A 154 20.52 9.05 1.33
CA VAL A 154 19.81 9.33 2.59
C VAL A 154 20.51 8.70 3.77
N LEU A 155 21.02 7.46 3.66
CA LEU A 155 21.84 6.84 4.70
C LEU A 155 23.06 7.70 5.06
N ALA A 156 23.77 8.24 4.04
CA ALA A 156 24.97 9.03 4.23
C ALA A 156 24.70 10.45 4.75
N THR A 157 23.60 11.09 4.35
CA THR A 157 23.41 12.54 4.53
C THR A 157 22.16 12.93 5.29
N GLN A 158 21.17 12.06 5.39
CA GLN A 158 19.79 12.32 5.87
C GLN A 158 19.05 13.36 5.00
N CYS A 159 19.51 13.61 3.80
CA CYS A 159 18.93 14.57 2.87
C CYS A 159 18.75 13.96 1.47
N LEU A 160 17.82 14.52 0.71
CA LEU A 160 17.50 14.06 -0.64
C LEU A 160 17.15 15.24 -1.56
N PRO A 161 17.79 15.36 -2.74
CA PRO A 161 17.38 16.33 -3.76
C PRO A 161 16.07 15.89 -4.41
N GLN A 162 15.05 16.75 -4.38
CA GLN A 162 13.75 16.48 -5.01
C GLN A 162 13.24 17.70 -5.77
N ARG A 163 12.55 17.47 -6.89
CA ARG A 163 11.82 18.53 -7.59
C ARG A 163 10.43 18.68 -6.95
N ARG A 164 9.99 19.92 -6.77
CA ARG A 164 8.66 20.20 -6.23
C ARG A 164 7.60 19.62 -7.17
N SER A 165 6.72 18.77 -6.61
CA SER A 165 5.60 18.20 -7.34
C SER A 165 4.42 19.17 -7.39
N ARG A 166 3.59 19.02 -8.41
CA ARG A 166 2.28 19.70 -8.47
C ARG A 166 1.33 19.09 -7.45
N THR A 167 0.31 19.85 -7.07
CA THR A 167 -0.72 19.43 -6.12
C THR A 167 -1.98 18.95 -6.85
N PHE A 168 -2.56 17.84 -6.40
CA PHE A 168 -3.78 17.30 -6.96
C PHE A 168 -4.76 16.96 -5.84
N GLN A 169 -5.85 17.71 -5.75
CA GLN A 169 -6.93 17.45 -4.81
C GLN A 169 -7.81 16.30 -5.30
N ILE A 170 -8.03 15.31 -4.46
CA ILE A 170 -9.02 14.25 -4.70
C ILE A 170 -10.06 14.34 -3.57
N GLU A 171 -11.20 14.93 -3.90
CA GLU A 171 -12.30 15.13 -2.96
C GLU A 171 -13.33 14.02 -3.10
N VAL A 172 -13.57 13.28 -2.02
CA VAL A 172 -14.56 12.19 -1.98
C VAL A 172 -15.59 12.52 -0.90
N ASN A 173 -16.79 12.82 -1.33
CA ASN A 173 -17.91 13.17 -0.45
C ASN A 173 -18.98 12.07 -0.43
N GLY A 174 -19.91 12.15 0.53
CA GLY A 174 -20.97 11.17 0.73
C GLY A 174 -20.57 10.07 1.70
N ALA A 175 -21.38 9.01 1.76
CA ALA A 175 -21.18 7.85 2.60
C ALA A 175 -21.03 6.57 1.76
N LEU A 176 -20.10 5.70 2.12
CA LEU A 176 -19.95 4.39 1.47
C LEU A 176 -21.17 3.51 1.77
N LYS A 177 -21.64 2.80 0.75
CA LYS A 177 -22.70 1.79 0.90
C LYS A 177 -22.13 0.48 1.49
N PRO A 178 -22.96 -0.37 2.10
CA PRO A 178 -22.53 -1.69 2.52
C PRO A 178 -21.84 -2.46 1.37
N GLY A 179 -20.74 -3.11 1.66
CA GLY A 179 -19.93 -3.84 0.69
C GLY A 179 -18.90 -3.02 -0.09
N VAL A 180 -18.95 -1.68 0.03
CA VAL A 180 -17.96 -0.76 -0.58
C VAL A 180 -16.93 -0.34 0.46
N THR A 181 -15.66 -0.32 0.11
CA THR A 181 -14.52 -0.09 1.01
C THR A 181 -13.59 1.02 0.48
N ALA A 182 -12.59 1.36 1.27
CA ALA A 182 -11.52 2.29 0.85
C ALA A 182 -10.76 1.80 -0.40
N LYS A 183 -10.64 0.46 -0.59
CA LYS A 183 -10.04 -0.11 -1.80
C LYS A 183 -10.85 0.24 -3.05
N ASP A 184 -12.16 0.25 -2.93
CA ASP A 184 -13.05 0.57 -4.04
C ASP A 184 -12.97 2.07 -4.39
N ILE A 185 -12.80 2.95 -3.38
CA ILE A 185 -12.53 4.38 -3.62
C ILE A 185 -11.28 4.55 -4.49
N ILE A 186 -10.16 3.98 -4.08
CA ILE A 186 -8.90 4.21 -4.80
C ILE A 186 -8.90 3.54 -6.17
N LEU A 187 -9.50 2.37 -6.34
CA LEU A 187 -9.67 1.74 -7.65
C LEU A 187 -10.55 2.60 -8.57
N ALA A 188 -11.63 3.21 -8.05
CA ALA A 188 -12.47 4.13 -8.82
C ALA A 188 -11.72 5.42 -9.22
N VAL A 189 -10.91 5.98 -8.32
CA VAL A 189 -10.03 7.12 -8.62
C VAL A 189 -9.07 6.76 -9.76
N ILE A 190 -8.35 5.65 -9.65
CA ILE A 190 -7.36 5.23 -10.66
C ILE A 190 -8.02 4.91 -11.99
N ALA A 191 -9.18 4.24 -11.97
CA ALA A 191 -9.96 3.98 -13.19
C ALA A 191 -10.40 5.28 -13.88
N ARG A 192 -10.67 6.34 -13.12
CA ARG A 192 -11.11 7.64 -13.64
C ARG A 192 -9.97 8.46 -14.25
N ILE A 193 -8.79 8.47 -13.61
CA ILE A 193 -7.66 9.31 -14.06
C ILE A 193 -6.65 8.55 -14.92
N GLY A 194 -6.72 7.20 -14.91
CA GLY A 194 -5.71 6.34 -15.53
C GLY A 194 -4.44 6.20 -14.68
N VAL A 195 -3.58 5.24 -15.04
CA VAL A 195 -2.31 4.96 -14.33
C VAL A 195 -1.25 6.08 -14.45
N GLY A 196 -1.44 7.03 -15.34
CA GLY A 196 -0.55 8.18 -15.56
C GLY A 196 -1.13 9.53 -15.15
N GLY A 197 -2.42 9.58 -14.71
CA GLY A 197 -3.13 10.82 -14.45
C GLY A 197 -2.53 11.70 -13.36
N GLY A 198 -1.83 11.08 -12.38
CA GLY A 198 -1.15 11.75 -11.28
C GLY A 198 0.33 12.04 -11.53
N THR A 199 0.85 11.82 -12.74
CA THR A 199 2.29 11.97 -13.02
C THR A 199 2.81 13.37 -12.69
N GLY A 200 3.83 13.42 -11.82
CA GLY A 200 4.43 14.67 -11.33
C GLY A 200 3.59 15.39 -10.28
N CYS A 201 2.57 14.74 -9.73
CA CYS A 201 1.70 15.27 -8.68
C CYS A 201 1.88 14.52 -7.35
N ILE A 202 1.46 15.18 -6.28
CA ILE A 202 1.14 14.58 -4.99
C ILE A 202 -0.36 14.71 -4.81
N PHE A 203 -1.04 13.61 -4.47
CA PHE A 203 -2.46 13.61 -4.17
C PHE A 203 -2.71 14.08 -2.75
N GLU A 204 -3.71 14.95 -2.55
CA GLU A 204 -4.30 15.23 -1.26
C GLU A 204 -5.75 14.73 -1.27
N TYR A 205 -6.02 13.69 -0.48
CA TYR A 205 -7.36 13.13 -0.33
C TYR A 205 -8.12 13.87 0.76
N CYS A 206 -9.31 14.35 0.43
CA CYS A 206 -10.18 15.09 1.33
C CYS A 206 -11.66 14.76 1.09
N GLY A 207 -12.55 15.46 1.77
CA GLY A 207 -14.00 15.24 1.67
C GLY A 207 -14.55 14.43 2.83
N SER A 208 -15.90 14.36 2.92
CA SER A 208 -16.57 13.72 4.06
C SER A 208 -16.34 12.21 4.13
N ALA A 209 -16.29 11.53 2.98
CA ALA A 209 -16.01 10.10 2.94
C ALA A 209 -14.59 9.78 3.43
N ILE A 210 -13.58 10.56 3.03
CA ILE A 210 -12.19 10.36 3.48
C ILE A 210 -12.03 10.59 4.98
N ARG A 211 -12.70 11.62 5.52
CA ARG A 211 -12.67 11.89 6.98
C ARG A 211 -13.30 10.76 7.80
N ALA A 212 -14.34 10.11 7.25
CA ALA A 212 -15.04 9.00 7.90
C ALA A 212 -14.23 7.69 7.90
N LEU A 213 -13.18 7.56 7.07
CA LEU A 213 -12.33 6.38 7.01
C LEU A 213 -11.51 6.23 8.30
N SER A 214 -11.35 4.99 8.74
CA SER A 214 -10.35 4.61 9.75
C SER A 214 -8.93 4.84 9.22
N MET A 215 -7.93 4.86 10.10
CA MET A 215 -6.53 5.01 9.68
C MET A 215 -6.08 3.89 8.73
N GLU A 216 -6.53 2.66 8.96
CA GLU A 216 -6.17 1.52 8.10
C GLU A 216 -6.76 1.68 6.68
N GLU A 217 -7.97 2.19 6.56
CA GLU A 217 -8.59 2.52 5.28
C GLU A 217 -7.91 3.70 4.58
N ARG A 218 -7.51 4.76 5.31
CA ARG A 218 -6.71 5.87 4.76
C ARG A 218 -5.35 5.37 4.24
N MET A 219 -4.72 4.42 4.94
CA MET A 219 -3.49 3.78 4.48
C MET A 219 -3.70 3.01 3.17
N THR A 220 -4.84 2.35 2.99
CA THR A 220 -5.20 1.68 1.72
C THR A 220 -5.32 2.67 0.57
N VAL A 221 -5.99 3.81 0.77
CA VAL A 221 -6.12 4.86 -0.24
C VAL A 221 -4.75 5.45 -0.62
N CYS A 222 -3.97 5.86 0.38
CA CYS A 222 -2.64 6.45 0.15
C CYS A 222 -1.65 5.46 -0.47
N ASN A 223 -1.70 4.17 -0.08
CA ASN A 223 -0.87 3.11 -0.63
C ASN A 223 -0.94 3.05 -2.15
N MET A 224 -2.14 3.10 -2.71
CA MET A 224 -2.36 2.96 -4.15
C MET A 224 -2.30 4.28 -4.95
N SER A 225 -1.89 5.38 -4.35
CA SER A 225 -1.68 6.65 -5.08
C SER A 225 -0.66 6.50 -6.22
N ILE A 226 0.33 5.63 -6.00
CA ILE A 226 1.40 5.35 -6.97
C ILE A 226 0.85 4.68 -8.23
N GLU A 227 -0.19 3.86 -8.11
CA GLU A 227 -0.86 3.21 -9.24
C GLU A 227 -1.64 4.20 -10.10
N GLY A 228 -2.02 5.37 -9.55
CA GLY A 228 -2.52 6.51 -10.31
C GLY A 228 -1.44 7.43 -10.89
N GLY A 229 -0.16 7.05 -10.74
CA GLY A 229 1.01 7.80 -11.24
C GLY A 229 1.50 8.90 -10.31
N ALA A 230 0.89 9.11 -9.14
CA ALA A 230 1.33 10.14 -8.20
C ALA A 230 2.65 9.79 -7.51
N ARG A 231 3.41 10.81 -7.11
CA ARG A 231 4.63 10.66 -6.31
C ARG A 231 4.33 10.22 -4.88
N ALA A 232 3.23 10.71 -4.31
CA ALA A 232 2.76 10.44 -2.96
C ALA A 232 1.25 10.65 -2.89
N GLY A 233 0.62 10.20 -1.80
CA GLY A 233 -0.76 10.52 -1.46
C GLY A 233 -0.84 10.89 0.02
N MET A 234 -1.58 11.94 0.36
CA MET A 234 -1.68 12.46 1.72
C MET A 234 -3.13 12.62 2.15
N VAL A 235 -3.38 12.37 3.44
CA VAL A 235 -4.62 12.74 4.15
C VAL A 235 -4.23 13.68 5.27
N ALA A 236 -4.90 14.81 5.40
CA ALA A 236 -4.63 15.73 6.51
C ALA A 236 -4.91 15.04 7.85
N PRO A 237 -4.02 15.17 8.86
CA PRO A 237 -4.19 14.53 10.15
C PRO A 237 -5.37 15.19 10.91
N ASP A 238 -6.14 14.34 11.59
CA ASP A 238 -7.27 14.70 12.42
C ASP A 238 -7.32 13.84 13.69
N ASP A 239 -8.41 13.92 14.45
CA ASP A 239 -8.54 13.18 15.71
C ASP A 239 -8.42 11.65 15.50
N THR A 240 -8.90 11.11 14.38
CA THR A 240 -8.70 9.69 14.00
C THR A 240 -7.20 9.35 13.92
N THR A 241 -6.40 10.24 13.34
CA THR A 241 -4.94 10.07 13.27
C THR A 241 -4.29 10.14 14.66
N PHE A 242 -4.74 11.07 15.48
CA PHE A 242 -4.18 11.26 16.82
C PHE A 242 -4.51 10.09 17.74
N GLU A 243 -5.75 9.60 17.72
CA GLU A 243 -6.19 8.41 18.46
C GLU A 243 -5.39 7.17 18.06
N TYR A 244 -5.16 6.98 16.76
CA TYR A 244 -4.37 5.85 16.28
C TYR A 244 -2.92 5.88 16.78
N LEU A 245 -2.30 7.07 16.85
CA LEU A 245 -0.92 7.26 17.29
C LEU A 245 -0.78 7.23 18.81
N ALA A 246 -1.83 7.54 19.54
CA ALA A 246 -1.80 7.56 21.00
C ALA A 246 -1.26 6.24 21.57
N ASN A 247 -0.28 6.35 22.46
CA ASN A 247 0.36 5.22 23.14
C ASN A 247 1.19 4.25 22.25
N ARG A 248 1.37 4.54 20.97
CA ARG A 248 2.29 3.74 20.13
C ARG A 248 3.73 3.84 20.67
N PRO A 249 4.55 2.78 20.49
CA PRO A 249 5.89 2.72 21.09
C PRO A 249 6.80 3.91 20.78
N PHE A 250 6.82 4.38 19.54
CA PHE A 250 7.65 5.50 19.09
C PHE A 250 6.90 6.83 18.95
N ALA A 251 5.61 6.88 19.29
CA ALA A 251 4.89 8.14 19.35
C ALA A 251 5.38 8.99 20.54
N PRO A 252 5.36 10.33 20.41
CA PRO A 252 5.68 11.23 21.53
C PRO A 252 4.84 10.93 22.77
N LYS A 253 5.37 11.24 23.97
CA LYS A 253 4.69 10.98 25.25
C LYS A 253 4.71 12.20 26.14
N GLY A 254 3.69 12.35 27.01
CA GLY A 254 3.59 13.45 27.96
C GLY A 254 3.65 14.82 27.28
N ALA A 255 4.42 15.76 27.81
CA ALA A 255 4.55 17.11 27.26
C ALA A 255 5.02 17.15 25.78
N ALA A 256 5.80 16.14 25.34
CA ALA A 256 6.19 16.03 23.93
C ALA A 256 5.00 15.67 23.03
N TRP A 257 4.03 14.89 23.53
CA TRP A 257 2.78 14.60 22.83
C TRP A 257 1.93 15.86 22.67
N ASP A 258 1.77 16.65 23.73
CA ASP A 258 0.98 17.89 23.70
C ASP A 258 1.56 18.92 22.73
N ALA A 259 2.89 19.04 22.73
CA ALA A 259 3.61 19.87 21.77
C ALA A 259 3.48 19.35 20.32
N ALA A 260 3.48 18.04 20.12
CA ALA A 260 3.27 17.42 18.81
C ALA A 260 1.84 17.68 18.31
N LEU A 261 0.82 17.43 19.13
CA LEU A 261 -0.59 17.73 18.80
C LEU A 261 -0.80 19.18 18.37
N THR A 262 -0.16 20.13 19.09
CA THR A 262 -0.25 21.55 18.75
C THR A 262 0.29 21.83 17.34
N ARG A 263 1.41 21.19 16.93
CA ARG A 263 1.97 21.31 15.59
C ARG A 263 1.11 20.58 14.55
N TRP A 264 0.67 19.36 14.83
CA TRP A 264 -0.08 18.53 13.90
C TRP A 264 -1.44 19.15 13.52
N LYS A 265 -2.10 19.80 14.44
CA LYS A 265 -3.36 20.54 14.21
C LYS A 265 -3.20 21.75 13.27
N GLN A 266 -1.99 22.19 12.97
CA GLN A 266 -1.70 23.28 12.04
C GLN A 266 -1.41 22.79 10.61
N LEU A 267 -1.27 21.47 10.42
CA LEU A 267 -0.92 20.87 9.12
C LEU A 267 -2.06 20.89 8.09
N PRO A 268 -3.34 20.69 8.44
CA PRO A 268 -4.40 20.68 7.44
C PRO A 268 -4.33 21.87 6.49
N THR A 269 -4.70 21.65 5.26
CA THR A 269 -4.76 22.65 4.20
C THR A 269 -5.57 23.86 4.62
N ASP A 270 -5.04 25.07 4.37
CA ASP A 270 -5.70 26.31 4.75
C ASP A 270 -6.96 26.56 3.92
N PRO A 271 -8.01 27.13 4.50
CA PRO A 271 -9.17 27.55 3.72
C PRO A 271 -8.76 28.52 2.59
N GLY A 272 -9.21 28.23 1.36
CA GLY A 272 -8.88 29.01 0.18
C GLY A 272 -7.53 28.67 -0.48
N ALA A 273 -6.84 27.62 -0.04
CA ALA A 273 -5.68 27.10 -0.78
C ALA A 273 -6.11 26.57 -2.16
N THR A 274 -5.23 26.69 -3.13
CA THR A 274 -5.48 26.28 -4.53
C THR A 274 -4.63 25.07 -4.88
N TYR A 275 -5.14 24.23 -5.77
CA TYR A 275 -4.46 23.06 -6.29
C TYR A 275 -4.25 23.20 -7.80
N ASP A 276 -3.21 22.54 -8.33
CA ASP A 276 -2.95 22.51 -9.77
C ASP A 276 -3.99 21.66 -10.51
N HIS A 277 -4.50 20.61 -9.87
CA HIS A 277 -5.53 19.73 -10.39
C HIS A 277 -6.54 19.36 -9.31
N SER A 278 -7.76 19.00 -9.70
CA SER A 278 -8.79 18.52 -8.80
C SER A 278 -9.66 17.44 -9.44
N LEU A 279 -10.10 16.49 -8.63
CA LEU A 279 -11.10 15.47 -8.95
C LEU A 279 -12.10 15.39 -7.79
N SER A 280 -13.40 15.35 -8.12
CA SER A 280 -14.47 15.11 -7.14
C SER A 280 -15.19 13.81 -7.45
N LEU A 281 -15.48 13.02 -6.42
CA LEU A 281 -16.24 11.76 -6.47
C LEU A 281 -17.31 11.75 -5.39
N ASP A 282 -18.47 11.17 -5.73
CA ASP A 282 -19.53 10.89 -4.78
C ASP A 282 -19.45 9.42 -4.34
N ALA A 283 -19.04 9.20 -3.09
CA ALA A 283 -18.91 7.87 -2.50
C ALA A 283 -20.24 7.09 -2.46
N SER A 284 -21.37 7.80 -2.41
CA SER A 284 -22.69 7.17 -2.39
C SER A 284 -23.07 6.49 -3.71
N THR A 285 -22.38 6.82 -4.80
CA THR A 285 -22.58 6.21 -6.13
C THR A 285 -21.64 5.03 -6.40
N LEU A 286 -20.63 4.84 -5.56
CA LEU A 286 -19.64 3.77 -5.76
C LEU A 286 -20.25 2.39 -5.50
N GLU A 287 -19.76 1.44 -6.25
CA GLU A 287 -19.97 0.01 -6.09
C GLU A 287 -18.65 -0.68 -5.73
N PRO A 288 -18.66 -1.93 -5.24
CA PRO A 288 -17.44 -2.72 -5.19
C PRO A 288 -16.74 -2.72 -6.55
N MET A 289 -15.44 -2.44 -6.56
CA MET A 289 -14.62 -2.33 -7.77
C MET A 289 -13.78 -3.58 -7.97
N ILE A 290 -13.53 -3.91 -9.24
CA ILE A 290 -12.63 -4.99 -9.63
C ILE A 290 -11.87 -4.61 -10.89
N THR A 291 -10.60 -5.00 -11.01
CA THR A 291 -9.85 -4.83 -12.26
C THR A 291 -10.12 -6.01 -13.21
N PHE A 292 -10.16 -5.73 -14.52
CA PHE A 292 -10.34 -6.73 -15.57
C PHE A 292 -9.11 -6.90 -16.47
N GLY A 293 -8.14 -6.00 -16.36
CA GLY A 293 -6.96 -5.97 -17.22
C GLY A 293 -5.65 -6.15 -16.47
N THR A 294 -4.56 -5.65 -17.06
CA THR A 294 -3.17 -5.85 -16.60
C THR A 294 -2.61 -4.64 -15.85
N ASN A 295 -3.44 -3.70 -15.45
CA ASN A 295 -3.07 -2.58 -14.58
C ASN A 295 -4.27 -2.08 -13.77
N PRO A 296 -4.06 -1.35 -12.66
CA PRO A 296 -5.14 -0.87 -11.79
C PRO A 296 -6.09 0.15 -12.45
N GLY A 297 -5.66 0.84 -13.51
CA GLY A 297 -6.51 1.75 -14.29
C GLY A 297 -7.59 1.03 -15.10
N MET A 298 -7.42 -0.28 -15.33
CA MET A 298 -8.42 -1.12 -15.99
C MET A 298 -9.41 -1.68 -14.95
N GLY A 299 -10.06 -0.79 -14.20
CA GLY A 299 -11.05 -1.11 -13.17
C GLY A 299 -12.48 -0.82 -13.63
N ILE A 300 -13.42 -1.66 -13.19
CA ILE A 300 -14.88 -1.49 -13.40
C ILE A 300 -15.64 -1.76 -12.11
N PRO A 301 -16.84 -1.22 -11.95
CA PRO A 301 -17.78 -1.72 -10.94
C PRO A 301 -18.02 -3.22 -11.10
N ILE A 302 -18.23 -3.93 -10.01
CA ILE A 302 -18.44 -5.39 -10.01
C ILE A 302 -19.63 -5.82 -10.90
N THR A 303 -20.63 -4.96 -11.05
CA THR A 303 -21.80 -5.18 -11.92
C THR A 303 -21.52 -4.81 -13.38
N GLY A 304 -20.35 -4.22 -13.67
CA GLY A 304 -19.98 -3.73 -14.98
C GLY A 304 -19.64 -4.84 -15.99
N ARG A 305 -19.45 -4.41 -17.22
CA ARG A 305 -19.04 -5.27 -18.33
C ARG A 305 -17.64 -4.90 -18.79
N ILE A 306 -16.90 -5.89 -19.24
CA ILE A 306 -15.56 -5.72 -19.82
C ILE A 306 -15.68 -4.80 -21.04
N PRO A 307 -14.95 -3.67 -21.10
CA PRO A 307 -15.02 -2.74 -22.21
C PRO A 307 -14.64 -3.38 -23.55
N ASP A 308 -15.29 -2.94 -24.61
CA ASP A 308 -14.95 -3.33 -25.97
C ASP A 308 -13.85 -2.42 -26.52
N PRO A 309 -12.70 -2.96 -26.98
CA PRO A 309 -11.65 -2.16 -27.60
C PRO A 309 -12.11 -1.30 -28.78
N SER A 310 -13.16 -1.71 -29.48
CA SER A 310 -13.72 -0.94 -30.61
C SER A 310 -14.34 0.39 -30.17
N SER A 311 -14.73 0.51 -28.87
CA SER A 311 -15.29 1.74 -28.33
C SER A 311 -14.22 2.78 -27.94
N CYS A 312 -12.92 2.40 -27.88
CA CYS A 312 -11.84 3.33 -27.57
C CYS A 312 -11.52 4.22 -28.78
N ALA A 313 -11.61 5.54 -28.58
CA ALA A 313 -11.28 6.51 -29.61
C ALA A 313 -9.78 6.56 -29.92
N ASP A 314 -8.93 6.51 -28.87
CA ASP A 314 -7.47 6.53 -28.98
C ASP A 314 -6.96 5.15 -29.45
N PRO A 315 -6.22 5.09 -30.56
CA PRO A 315 -5.60 3.85 -31.05
C PRO A 315 -4.65 3.18 -30.06
N LEU A 316 -3.88 3.96 -29.26
CA LEU A 316 -2.95 3.44 -28.29
C LEU A 316 -3.68 2.78 -27.11
N GLU A 317 -4.74 3.42 -26.62
CA GLU A 317 -5.60 2.84 -25.57
C GLU A 317 -6.30 1.59 -26.08
N ARG A 318 -6.78 1.61 -27.31
CA ARG A 318 -7.40 0.44 -27.96
C ARG A 318 -6.47 -0.75 -28.04
N ASP A 319 -5.23 -0.52 -28.46
CA ASP A 319 -4.22 -1.60 -28.56
C ASP A 319 -3.76 -2.10 -27.19
N SER A 320 -3.63 -1.22 -26.22
CA SER A 320 -3.35 -1.57 -24.82
C SER A 320 -4.47 -2.46 -24.25
N LEU A 321 -5.73 -2.07 -24.46
CA LEU A 321 -6.89 -2.84 -24.03
C LEU A 321 -6.95 -4.22 -24.70
N ARG A 322 -6.69 -4.31 -26.02
CA ARG A 322 -6.64 -5.59 -26.74
C ARG A 322 -5.58 -6.53 -26.17
N LYS A 323 -4.37 -6.01 -25.91
CA LYS A 323 -3.27 -6.79 -25.31
C LYS A 323 -3.65 -7.30 -23.93
N ALA A 324 -4.21 -6.42 -23.09
CA ALA A 324 -4.64 -6.78 -21.74
C ALA A 324 -5.72 -7.88 -21.76
N LEU A 325 -6.75 -7.74 -22.59
CA LEU A 325 -7.80 -8.75 -22.73
C LEU A 325 -7.29 -10.07 -23.28
N HIS A 326 -6.33 -10.03 -24.24
CA HIS A 326 -5.69 -11.21 -24.75
C HIS A 326 -4.92 -11.96 -23.65
N TYR A 327 -4.10 -11.24 -22.86
CA TYR A 327 -3.37 -11.84 -21.73
C TYR A 327 -4.31 -12.41 -20.68
N MET A 328 -5.34 -11.63 -20.31
CA MET A 328 -6.35 -12.04 -19.33
C MET A 328 -7.31 -13.11 -19.90
N ALA A 329 -7.26 -13.42 -21.20
CA ALA A 329 -8.19 -14.31 -21.90
C ALA A 329 -9.67 -13.98 -21.59
N LEU A 330 -10.01 -12.70 -21.64
CA LEU A 330 -11.36 -12.20 -21.38
C LEU A 330 -12.04 -11.71 -22.67
N GLU A 331 -13.36 -11.89 -22.75
CA GLU A 331 -14.15 -11.48 -23.89
C GLU A 331 -14.80 -10.09 -23.64
N PRO A 332 -14.65 -9.14 -24.59
CA PRO A 332 -15.34 -7.84 -24.51
C PRO A 332 -16.85 -8.00 -24.36
N GLY A 333 -17.48 -7.08 -23.64
CA GLY A 333 -18.93 -7.02 -23.43
C GLY A 333 -19.48 -8.05 -22.44
N LYS A 334 -18.69 -9.02 -21.98
CA LYS A 334 -19.10 -9.97 -20.95
C LYS A 334 -19.06 -9.35 -19.55
N PRO A 335 -19.94 -9.77 -18.61
CA PRO A 335 -19.76 -9.44 -17.20
C PRO A 335 -18.52 -10.15 -16.66
N LEU A 336 -17.79 -9.50 -15.72
CA LEU A 336 -16.70 -10.15 -14.99
C LEU A 336 -17.24 -10.97 -13.81
N ALA A 337 -18.35 -10.55 -13.21
CA ALA A 337 -19.06 -11.33 -12.19
C ALA A 337 -19.44 -12.71 -12.76
N GLY A 338 -19.20 -13.76 -11.98
CA GLY A 338 -19.38 -15.16 -12.40
C GLY A 338 -18.15 -15.78 -13.07
N HIS A 339 -17.07 -15.02 -13.32
CA HIS A 339 -15.84 -15.57 -13.90
C HIS A 339 -15.13 -16.50 -12.89
N PRO A 340 -14.76 -17.75 -13.27
CA PRO A 340 -14.09 -18.69 -12.36
C PRO A 340 -12.75 -18.16 -11.85
N VAL A 341 -12.43 -18.47 -10.59
CA VAL A 341 -11.14 -18.14 -9.97
C VAL A 341 -10.57 -19.37 -9.27
N GLN A 342 -9.26 -19.55 -9.32
CA GLN A 342 -8.53 -20.66 -8.71
C GLN A 342 -7.84 -20.25 -7.41
N VAL A 343 -7.47 -18.98 -7.29
CA VAL A 343 -6.73 -18.49 -6.12
C VAL A 343 -7.39 -17.22 -5.58
N VAL A 344 -7.45 -17.10 -4.26
CA VAL A 344 -7.80 -15.86 -3.60
C VAL A 344 -6.69 -15.47 -2.62
N PHE A 345 -6.26 -14.22 -2.69
CA PHE A 345 -5.21 -13.69 -1.82
C PHE A 345 -5.72 -12.50 -1.02
N VAL A 346 -5.67 -12.64 0.31
CA VAL A 346 -5.91 -11.55 1.27
C VAL A 346 -4.59 -11.24 1.97
N GLY A 347 -4.02 -10.08 1.70
CA GLY A 347 -2.68 -9.74 2.16
C GLY A 347 -2.14 -8.45 1.51
N SER A 348 -0.81 -8.29 1.47
CA SER A 348 -0.12 -7.12 0.92
C SER A 348 -0.08 -5.92 1.88
N CYS A 349 0.86 -5.00 1.68
CA CYS A 349 0.89 -3.72 2.39
C CYS A 349 -0.39 -2.89 2.21
N THR A 350 -1.20 -3.20 1.20
CA THR A 350 -2.48 -2.54 0.94
C THR A 350 -3.55 -2.99 1.91
N ASN A 351 -3.77 -4.31 2.05
CA ASN A 351 -4.90 -4.90 2.80
C ASN A 351 -4.48 -6.15 3.60
N SER A 352 -3.69 -5.96 4.64
CA SER A 352 -3.24 -7.03 5.55
C SER A 352 -3.31 -6.62 7.03
N ARG A 353 -4.01 -5.51 7.30
CA ARG A 353 -4.19 -4.97 8.64
C ARG A 353 -5.35 -5.67 9.35
N ILE A 354 -5.48 -5.45 10.65
CA ILE A 354 -6.48 -6.17 11.44
C ILE A 354 -7.92 -5.91 10.97
N SER A 355 -8.25 -4.70 10.51
CA SER A 355 -9.57 -4.38 9.95
C SER A 355 -9.86 -5.16 8.67
N ASP A 356 -8.86 -5.32 7.79
CA ASP A 356 -8.97 -6.09 6.56
C ASP A 356 -9.25 -7.56 6.84
N LEU A 357 -8.53 -8.13 7.83
CA LEU A 357 -8.71 -9.51 8.26
C LEU A 357 -10.09 -9.72 8.90
N ARG A 358 -10.55 -8.78 9.74
CA ARG A 358 -11.91 -8.83 10.32
C ARG A 358 -12.98 -8.79 9.24
N ALA A 359 -12.82 -7.90 8.25
CA ALA A 359 -13.77 -7.77 7.14
C ALA A 359 -13.86 -9.07 6.31
N ALA A 360 -12.72 -9.66 5.93
CA ALA A 360 -12.68 -10.92 5.21
C ALA A 360 -13.27 -12.09 6.06
N ALA A 361 -12.90 -12.15 7.34
CA ALA A 361 -13.42 -13.16 8.26
C ALA A 361 -14.94 -13.09 8.46
N GLN A 362 -15.51 -11.88 8.47
CA GLN A 362 -16.96 -11.68 8.56
C GLN A 362 -17.70 -12.34 7.39
N VAL A 363 -17.18 -12.24 6.19
CA VAL A 363 -17.75 -12.89 5.00
C VAL A 363 -17.61 -14.41 5.07
N LEU A 364 -16.49 -14.90 5.59
CA LEU A 364 -16.21 -16.35 5.66
C LEU A 364 -16.86 -17.07 6.85
N LYS A 365 -17.26 -16.35 7.88
CA LYS A 365 -17.82 -16.93 9.10
C LYS A 365 -19.03 -17.82 8.80
N GLY A 366 -18.93 -19.10 9.15
CA GLY A 366 -19.97 -20.11 8.89
C GLY A 366 -20.08 -20.57 7.44
N ARG A 367 -19.17 -20.15 6.57
CA ARG A 367 -19.10 -20.56 5.16
C ARG A 367 -17.81 -21.34 4.87
N LYS A 368 -17.75 -21.99 3.73
CA LYS A 368 -16.57 -22.70 3.25
C LYS A 368 -16.02 -22.03 1.99
N VAL A 369 -14.71 -22.03 1.86
CA VAL A 369 -14.04 -21.74 0.60
C VAL A 369 -14.43 -22.81 -0.42
N SER A 370 -14.73 -22.39 -1.63
CA SER A 370 -15.06 -23.30 -2.75
C SER A 370 -13.94 -24.35 -2.92
N PRO A 371 -14.26 -25.64 -3.13
CA PRO A 371 -13.28 -26.72 -3.22
C PRO A 371 -12.26 -26.52 -4.37
N ASN A 372 -12.60 -25.69 -5.35
CA ASN A 372 -11.72 -25.37 -6.49
C ASN A 372 -10.86 -24.12 -6.25
N VAL A 373 -10.92 -23.51 -5.07
CA VAL A 373 -10.20 -22.29 -4.73
C VAL A 373 -9.17 -22.55 -3.65
N ARG A 374 -7.95 -22.16 -3.90
CA ARG A 374 -6.90 -21.99 -2.90
C ARG A 374 -6.94 -20.58 -2.33
N MET A 375 -7.27 -20.42 -1.07
CA MET A 375 -7.30 -19.11 -0.43
C MET A 375 -6.11 -18.93 0.53
N LEU A 376 -5.30 -17.89 0.32
CA LEU A 376 -4.21 -17.50 1.21
C LEU A 376 -4.60 -16.25 1.99
N VAL A 377 -4.40 -16.29 3.30
CA VAL A 377 -4.59 -15.14 4.19
C VAL A 377 -3.29 -14.85 4.92
N VAL A 378 -2.72 -13.68 4.66
CA VAL A 378 -1.38 -13.30 5.10
C VAL A 378 -1.46 -12.00 5.91
N PRO A 379 -1.25 -12.06 7.24
CA PRO A 379 -1.17 -10.88 8.09
C PRO A 379 -0.01 -9.96 7.69
N GLY A 380 -0.15 -8.65 7.91
CA GLY A 380 0.87 -7.66 7.54
C GLY A 380 2.08 -7.62 8.48
N SER A 381 1.91 -8.09 9.72
CA SER A 381 2.98 -8.16 10.72
C SER A 381 2.73 -9.28 11.71
N GLN A 382 3.77 -9.67 12.46
CA GLN A 382 3.62 -10.64 13.54
C GLN A 382 2.73 -10.14 14.69
N PRO A 383 2.76 -8.85 15.08
CA PRO A 383 1.78 -8.31 16.02
C PRO A 383 0.33 -8.44 15.50
N ILE A 384 0.05 -8.09 14.24
CA ILE A 384 -1.29 -8.27 13.64
C ILE A 384 -1.70 -9.73 13.64
N LYS A 385 -0.77 -10.65 13.30
CA LYS A 385 -1.04 -12.10 13.33
C LYS A 385 -1.47 -12.55 14.72
N ARG A 386 -0.70 -12.18 15.75
CA ARG A 386 -1.04 -12.52 17.15
C ARG A 386 -2.38 -11.90 17.58
N GLN A 387 -2.65 -10.67 17.20
CA GLN A 387 -3.93 -10.02 17.48
C GLN A 387 -5.09 -10.77 16.83
N ALA A 388 -4.96 -11.13 15.56
CA ALA A 388 -5.97 -11.89 14.81
C ALA A 388 -6.22 -13.27 15.44
N GLU A 389 -5.16 -13.95 15.89
CA GLU A 389 -5.24 -15.24 16.61
C GLU A 389 -5.92 -15.09 17.98
N ALA A 390 -5.59 -14.02 18.72
CA ALA A 390 -6.26 -13.72 19.99
C ALA A 390 -7.76 -13.42 19.83
N GLU A 391 -8.15 -12.83 18.70
CA GLU A 391 -9.55 -12.58 18.34
C GLU A 391 -10.24 -13.83 17.73
N GLY A 392 -9.50 -14.91 17.45
CA GLY A 392 -10.01 -16.14 16.85
C GLY A 392 -10.29 -16.05 15.35
N LEU A 393 -9.75 -15.04 14.66
CA LEU A 393 -9.93 -14.88 13.21
C LEU A 393 -9.24 -16.01 12.43
N ASP A 394 -8.08 -16.49 12.89
CA ASP A 394 -7.37 -17.63 12.30
C ASP A 394 -8.23 -18.88 12.26
N ARG A 395 -9.04 -19.13 13.31
CA ARG A 395 -9.98 -20.26 13.36
C ARG A 395 -11.07 -20.12 12.30
N ILE A 396 -11.63 -18.91 12.14
CA ILE A 396 -12.64 -18.66 11.10
C ILE A 396 -12.06 -18.97 9.71
N PHE A 397 -10.84 -18.51 9.42
CA PHE A 397 -10.16 -18.76 8.14
C PHE A 397 -9.88 -20.25 7.93
N ARG A 398 -9.30 -20.92 8.92
CA ARG A 398 -8.99 -22.37 8.85
C ARG A 398 -10.24 -23.20 8.74
N ASP A 399 -11.27 -22.88 9.53
CA ASP A 399 -12.56 -23.59 9.48
C ASP A 399 -13.24 -23.40 8.12
N ALA A 400 -13.07 -22.24 7.47
CA ALA A 400 -13.53 -22.02 6.11
C ALA A 400 -12.72 -22.81 5.06
N GLY A 401 -11.51 -23.28 5.38
CA GLY A 401 -10.61 -23.97 4.46
C GLY A 401 -9.54 -23.07 3.84
N ALA A 402 -9.33 -21.85 4.36
CA ALA A 402 -8.25 -20.98 3.94
C ALA A 402 -6.91 -21.31 4.60
N GLU A 403 -5.81 -21.01 3.92
CA GLU A 403 -4.46 -21.12 4.47
C GLU A 403 -4.12 -19.88 5.30
N TRP A 404 -4.01 -20.04 6.62
CA TRP A 404 -3.51 -19.01 7.52
C TRP A 404 -1.99 -19.04 7.54
N ARG A 405 -1.38 -17.96 7.10
CA ARG A 405 0.07 -17.88 6.79
C ARG A 405 0.83 -17.04 7.81
N GLU A 406 2.18 -17.08 7.73
CA GLU A 406 3.05 -16.15 8.45
C GLU A 406 3.06 -14.76 7.79
N ALA A 407 3.41 -13.72 8.57
CA ALA A 407 3.42 -12.34 8.08
C ALA A 407 4.51 -12.09 7.03
N GLY A 408 4.15 -11.39 5.96
CA GLY A 408 5.06 -11.01 4.87
C GLY A 408 4.31 -10.50 3.64
N CYS A 409 5.06 -10.17 2.57
CA CYS A 409 4.49 -9.66 1.32
C CYS A 409 3.82 -10.74 0.49
N SER A 410 4.24 -12.02 0.58
CA SER A 410 3.62 -13.17 -0.06
C SER A 410 3.40 -12.97 -1.58
N MET A 411 2.21 -13.32 -2.07
CA MET A 411 1.84 -13.19 -3.48
C MET A 411 1.83 -11.74 -4.00
N CYS A 412 1.95 -10.71 -3.16
CA CYS A 412 1.97 -9.33 -3.65
C CYS A 412 3.09 -9.09 -4.68
N ILE A 413 4.24 -9.74 -4.49
CA ILE A 413 5.40 -9.69 -5.40
C ILE A 413 5.86 -11.08 -5.85
N ALA A 414 5.38 -12.14 -5.20
CA ALA A 414 5.66 -13.53 -5.52
C ALA A 414 7.16 -13.92 -5.51
N MET A 415 7.95 -13.30 -4.62
CA MET A 415 9.38 -13.58 -4.46
C MET A 415 9.68 -14.67 -3.43
N ASN A 416 8.68 -15.19 -2.74
CA ASN A 416 8.82 -16.07 -1.58
C ASN A 416 8.22 -17.48 -1.78
N GLY A 417 7.94 -17.86 -3.05
CA GLY A 417 7.37 -19.16 -3.41
C GLY A 417 5.84 -19.20 -3.45
N ASP A 418 5.13 -18.18 -2.94
CA ASP A 418 3.69 -18.05 -3.08
C ASP A 418 3.37 -17.46 -4.46
N GLN A 419 3.05 -18.32 -5.43
CA GLN A 419 2.87 -17.95 -6.85
C GLN A 419 1.63 -18.60 -7.46
N LEU A 420 1.10 -17.93 -8.51
CA LEU A 420 0.12 -18.51 -9.42
C LEU A 420 0.80 -19.43 -10.42
N GLN A 421 0.09 -20.47 -10.82
CA GLN A 421 0.45 -21.27 -11.99
C GLN A 421 0.01 -20.55 -13.29
N PRO A 422 0.66 -20.82 -14.42
CA PRO A 422 0.26 -20.27 -15.71
C PRO A 422 -1.22 -20.56 -16.02
N GLY A 423 -1.95 -19.51 -16.36
CA GLY A 423 -3.37 -19.60 -16.69
C GLY A 423 -4.34 -19.51 -15.49
N GLU A 424 -3.86 -19.62 -14.24
CA GLU A 424 -4.70 -19.42 -13.08
C GLU A 424 -5.16 -17.97 -12.93
N TYR A 425 -6.40 -17.81 -12.48
CA TYR A 425 -6.97 -16.51 -12.10
C TYR A 425 -6.97 -16.34 -10.59
N SER A 426 -6.55 -15.18 -10.13
CA SER A 426 -6.69 -14.80 -8.73
C SER A 426 -7.56 -13.57 -8.54
N VAL A 427 -8.34 -13.52 -7.44
CA VAL A 427 -8.85 -12.30 -6.85
C VAL A 427 -7.95 -11.93 -5.69
N SER A 428 -7.35 -10.74 -5.75
CA SER A 428 -6.26 -10.35 -4.86
C SER A 428 -6.46 -8.97 -4.27
N THR A 429 -6.14 -8.83 -2.99
CA THR A 429 -6.12 -7.53 -2.31
C THR A 429 -4.80 -6.78 -2.47
N SER A 430 -3.87 -7.27 -3.27
CA SER A 430 -2.63 -6.56 -3.61
C SER A 430 -2.90 -5.26 -4.38
N ASN A 431 -1.83 -4.55 -4.73
CA ASN A 431 -1.90 -3.22 -5.34
C ASN A 431 -1.61 -3.22 -6.84
N ARG A 432 -0.91 -4.24 -7.36
CA ARG A 432 -0.50 -4.35 -8.77
C ARG A 432 -0.85 -5.70 -9.36
N ASN A 433 -1.21 -5.69 -10.65
CA ASN A 433 -1.62 -6.88 -11.40
C ASN A 433 -1.07 -6.91 -12.84
N PHE A 434 0.11 -6.31 -13.06
CA PHE A 434 0.74 -6.42 -14.37
C PHE A 434 1.12 -7.89 -14.69
N GLU A 435 1.34 -8.17 -15.96
CA GLU A 435 1.65 -9.51 -16.46
C GLU A 435 2.77 -10.19 -15.68
N GLY A 436 2.49 -11.36 -15.11
CA GLY A 436 3.45 -12.14 -14.33
C GLY A 436 3.69 -11.66 -12.89
N ARG A 437 3.02 -10.60 -12.40
CA ARG A 437 3.24 -10.06 -11.05
C ARG A 437 3.11 -11.08 -9.94
N GLN A 438 2.11 -11.95 -10.01
CA GLN A 438 1.86 -13.00 -9.00
C GLN A 438 2.30 -14.41 -9.48
N GLY A 439 3.13 -14.48 -10.51
CA GLY A 439 3.62 -15.71 -11.13
C GLY A 439 3.53 -15.64 -12.65
N LYS A 440 4.49 -16.24 -13.35
CA LYS A 440 4.57 -16.21 -14.80
C LYS A 440 3.30 -16.81 -15.44
N GLY A 441 2.58 -16.01 -16.25
CA GLY A 441 1.34 -16.42 -16.89
C GLY A 441 0.11 -16.43 -15.95
N GLY A 442 0.26 -16.05 -14.69
CA GLY A 442 -0.86 -15.85 -13.75
C GLY A 442 -1.65 -14.59 -14.08
N ARG A 443 -2.96 -14.59 -13.82
CA ARG A 443 -3.92 -13.54 -14.13
C ARG A 443 -4.57 -13.03 -12.87
N THR A 444 -4.44 -11.73 -12.58
CA THR A 444 -4.87 -11.17 -11.29
C THR A 444 -5.93 -10.09 -11.44
N PHE A 445 -7.03 -10.26 -10.75
CA PHE A 445 -8.04 -9.25 -10.51
C PHE A 445 -7.80 -8.59 -9.16
N LEU A 446 -7.64 -7.27 -9.11
CA LEU A 446 -7.54 -6.53 -7.86
C LEU A 446 -8.94 -6.21 -7.35
N ALA A 447 -9.17 -6.47 -6.07
CA ALA A 447 -10.43 -6.19 -5.40
C ALA A 447 -10.24 -5.93 -3.90
N SER A 448 -11.31 -5.54 -3.21
CA SER A 448 -11.33 -5.37 -1.76
C SER A 448 -11.27 -6.71 -1.01
N PRO A 449 -10.90 -6.72 0.29
CA PRO A 449 -10.95 -7.92 1.12
C PRO A 449 -12.33 -8.57 1.16
N LEU A 450 -13.40 -7.79 1.13
CA LEU A 450 -14.79 -8.27 1.10
C LEU A 450 -15.08 -9.03 -0.20
N THR A 451 -14.78 -8.42 -1.34
CA THR A 451 -14.98 -9.04 -2.68
C THR A 451 -14.09 -10.27 -2.86
N ALA A 452 -12.86 -10.23 -2.36
CA ALA A 452 -11.95 -11.37 -2.38
C ALA A 452 -12.51 -12.56 -1.55
N ALA A 453 -12.96 -12.30 -0.33
CA ALA A 453 -13.57 -13.33 0.52
C ALA A 453 -14.88 -13.90 -0.07
N ALA A 454 -15.72 -13.05 -0.66
CA ALA A 454 -16.94 -13.49 -1.35
C ALA A 454 -16.60 -14.42 -2.54
N SER A 455 -15.60 -14.04 -3.33
CA SER A 455 -15.13 -14.83 -4.47
C SER A 455 -14.52 -16.17 -4.04
N ALA A 456 -13.87 -16.22 -2.86
CA ALA A 456 -13.37 -17.47 -2.30
C ALA A 456 -14.51 -18.44 -1.94
N VAL A 457 -15.61 -17.93 -1.39
CA VAL A 457 -16.77 -18.76 -1.02
C VAL A 457 -17.45 -19.36 -2.24
N THR A 458 -17.64 -18.60 -3.28
CA THR A 458 -18.41 -19.01 -4.47
C THR A 458 -17.57 -19.70 -5.54
N GLY A 459 -16.26 -19.49 -5.57
CA GLY A 459 -15.36 -19.99 -6.62
C GLY A 459 -15.37 -19.15 -7.90
N VAL A 460 -16.07 -18.03 -7.89
CA VAL A 460 -16.17 -17.10 -9.03
C VAL A 460 -16.07 -15.65 -8.55
N VAL A 461 -15.76 -14.72 -9.44
CA VAL A 461 -15.84 -13.28 -9.14
C VAL A 461 -17.25 -12.95 -8.66
N THR A 462 -17.38 -12.46 -7.43
CA THR A 462 -18.68 -12.31 -6.76
C THR A 462 -18.85 -10.93 -6.14
N ASP A 463 -20.01 -10.35 -6.38
CA ASP A 463 -20.45 -9.16 -5.66
C ASP A 463 -20.75 -9.52 -4.20
N VAL A 464 -19.95 -8.99 -3.28
CA VAL A 464 -20.09 -9.29 -1.85
C VAL A 464 -21.47 -8.94 -1.30
N ARG A 465 -22.15 -7.95 -1.89
CA ARG A 465 -23.50 -7.51 -1.46
C ARG A 465 -24.55 -8.63 -1.52
N THR A 466 -24.28 -9.68 -2.30
CA THR A 466 -25.13 -10.88 -2.35
C THR A 466 -24.95 -11.83 -1.17
N LEU A 467 -23.93 -11.62 -0.34
CA LEU A 467 -23.58 -12.45 0.81
C LEU A 467 -23.66 -11.72 2.18
N LEU A 468 -23.92 -10.41 2.17
CA LEU A 468 -24.03 -9.56 3.37
C LEU A 468 -25.37 -9.68 4.08
#